data_3db9c11c3564c046c9da416e61ea7d05
#
_entry.id   3db9c11c3564c046c9da416e61ea7d05
#
_cell.length_a   1.000
_cell.length_b   1.000
_cell.length_c   1.000
_cell.angle_alpha   90.00
_cell.angle_beta   90.00
_cell.angle_gamma   90.00
#
_symmetry.space_group_name_H-M   'P 1'
#
loop_
_entity.id
_entity.type
_entity.pdbx_description
1 polymer ?
#
loop_
_entity_poly.entity_id
_entity_poly.type
_entity_poly.pdbx_seq_one_letter_code
_entity_poly.pdbx_strand_id
1 'polypeptide(L)' 'MQTTLTLQLTEVQFDFDDLDFTPEQQQEVVDYALGNTFEVEVDDANDDDEVSNALVECVTDLTGWCVCSLDYYQTFNF' A
#
# COMPACT_ATOMS: atom_id res chain seq x y z
N MET A 1 19.50 -6.13 -10.69
CA MET A 1 19.95 -5.49 -9.46
C MET A 1 18.74 -4.94 -8.73
N GLN A 2 18.49 -5.40 -7.51
CA GLN A 2 17.30 -4.97 -6.75
C GLN A 2 17.52 -3.62 -6.09
N THR A 3 16.49 -2.81 -6.13
CA THR A 3 16.47 -1.50 -5.48
C THR A 3 15.38 -1.50 -4.41
N THR A 4 15.72 -1.05 -3.22
CA THR A 4 14.76 -0.88 -2.13
C THR A 4 14.22 0.54 -2.16
N LEU A 5 12.90 0.66 -2.21
CA LEU A 5 12.21 1.94 -2.19
C LEU A 5 11.40 2.07 -0.91
N THR A 6 11.38 3.26 -0.33
CA THR A 6 10.50 3.59 0.78
C THR A 6 9.35 4.43 0.24
N LEU A 7 8.13 3.93 0.42
CA LEU A 7 6.93 4.53 -0.16
C LEU A 7 5.94 4.92 0.93
N GLN A 8 5.24 6.01 0.69
CA GLN A 8 4.17 6.50 1.57
C GLN A 8 2.87 6.53 0.77
N LEU A 9 1.82 5.92 1.30
CA LEU A 9 0.49 6.00 0.69
C LEU A 9 -0.11 7.38 0.90
N THR A 10 -0.72 7.91 -0.14
CA THR A 10 -1.52 9.13 -0.08
C THR A 10 -3.01 8.82 -0.14
N GLU A 11 -3.38 7.70 -0.78
CA GLU A 11 -4.75 7.25 -0.87
C GLU A 11 -4.75 5.75 -1.06
N VAL A 12 -5.73 5.06 -0.50
CA VAL A 12 -5.91 3.62 -0.69
C VAL A 12 -7.38 3.27 -0.62
N GLN A 13 -7.81 2.37 -1.51
CA GLN A 13 -9.15 1.78 -1.49
C GLN A 13 -9.02 0.27 -1.41
N PHE A 14 -9.72 -0.31 -0.46
CA PHE A 14 -9.76 -1.75 -0.25
C PHE A 14 -11.06 -2.34 -0.74
N ASP A 15 -11.04 -3.62 -1.09
CA ASP A 15 -12.23 -4.41 -1.36
C ASP A 15 -12.65 -5.12 -0.07
N PHE A 16 -13.62 -4.55 0.63
CA PHE A 16 -14.15 -5.11 1.87
C PHE A 16 -15.35 -5.99 1.53
N ASP A 17 -15.12 -7.30 1.47
CA ASP A 17 -16.17 -8.27 1.14
C ASP A 17 -17.06 -8.63 2.35
N ASP A 18 -16.70 -8.20 3.54
CA ASP A 18 -17.41 -8.54 4.75
C ASP A 18 -18.56 -7.56 4.99
N LEU A 19 -19.80 -8.07 4.93
CA LEU A 19 -21.02 -7.27 5.12
C LEU A 19 -21.16 -6.73 6.54
N ASP A 20 -20.50 -7.38 7.51
CA ASP A 20 -20.52 -6.94 8.90
C ASP A 20 -19.46 -5.89 9.21
N PHE A 21 -18.62 -5.57 8.23
CA PHE A 21 -17.53 -4.62 8.39
C PHE A 21 -18.06 -3.20 8.23
N THR A 22 -18.14 -2.47 9.33
CA THR A 22 -18.75 -1.14 9.34
C THR A 22 -17.87 -0.09 8.63
N PRO A 23 -18.47 1.01 8.14
CA PRO A 23 -17.66 2.09 7.55
C PRO A 23 -16.61 2.66 8.51
N GLU A 24 -16.87 2.67 9.80
CA GLU A 24 -15.90 3.10 10.80
C GLU A 24 -14.69 2.17 10.86
N GLN A 25 -14.94 0.86 10.83
CA GLN A 25 -13.87 -0.14 10.79
C GLN A 25 -13.08 -0.05 9.49
N GLN A 26 -13.74 0.18 8.37
CA GLN A 26 -13.10 0.36 7.07
C GLN A 26 -12.16 1.57 7.11
N GLN A 27 -12.61 2.67 7.72
CA GLN A 27 -11.80 3.88 7.83
C GLN A 27 -10.58 3.65 8.73
N GLU A 28 -10.73 2.87 9.80
CA GLU A 28 -9.59 2.52 10.66
C GLU A 28 -8.51 1.77 9.90
N VAL A 29 -8.89 0.84 9.02
CA VAL A 29 -7.94 0.10 8.18
C VAL A 29 -7.24 1.05 7.22
N VAL A 30 -7.98 1.95 6.57
CA VAL A 30 -7.43 2.94 5.65
C VAL A 30 -6.43 3.85 6.39
N ASP A 31 -6.84 4.37 7.55
CA ASP A 31 -5.98 5.25 8.35
C ASP A 31 -4.70 4.54 8.80
N TYR A 32 -4.82 3.28 9.18
CA TYR A 32 -3.65 2.47 9.56
C TYR A 32 -2.68 2.32 8.39
N ALA A 33 -3.19 2.02 7.20
CA ALA A 33 -2.35 1.88 6.02
C ALA A 33 -1.69 3.21 5.64
N LEU A 34 -2.45 4.31 5.70
CA LEU A 34 -1.92 5.64 5.37
C LEU A 34 -0.88 6.13 6.37
N GLY A 35 -0.95 5.66 7.62
CA GLY A 35 -0.02 6.04 8.67
C GLY A 35 1.31 5.30 8.64
N ASN A 36 1.45 4.30 7.77
CA ASN A 36 2.68 3.50 7.67
C ASN A 36 3.46 3.82 6.41
N THR A 37 4.78 3.67 6.49
CA THR A 37 5.64 3.67 5.30
C THR A 37 5.91 2.23 4.91
N PHE A 38 6.14 1.99 3.62
CA PHE A 38 6.35 0.67 3.08
C PHE A 38 7.70 0.61 2.37
N GLU A 39 8.47 -0.43 2.66
CA GLU A 39 9.70 -0.71 1.95
C GLU A 39 9.43 -1.84 0.95
N VAL A 40 9.73 -1.58 -0.32
CA VAL A 40 9.55 -2.57 -1.38
C VAL A 40 10.86 -2.76 -2.13
N GLU A 41 11.09 -3.99 -2.59
CA GLU A 41 12.23 -4.31 -3.41
C GLU A 41 11.76 -4.54 -4.85
N VAL A 42 12.37 -3.82 -5.79
CA VAL A 42 12.03 -3.91 -7.21
C VAL A 42 13.31 -4.02 -8.04
N ASP A 43 13.19 -4.64 -9.19
CA ASP A 43 14.32 -4.72 -10.13
C ASP A 43 14.52 -3.42 -10.89
N ASP A 44 13.41 -2.75 -11.23
CA ASP A 44 13.43 -1.48 -11.95
C ASP A 44 12.57 -0.46 -11.22
N ALA A 45 13.22 0.50 -10.56
CA ALA A 45 12.54 1.56 -9.81
C ALA A 45 11.75 2.52 -10.72
N ASN A 46 12.00 2.50 -12.02
CA ASN A 46 11.27 3.33 -13.00
C ASN A 46 10.04 2.62 -13.56
N ASP A 47 9.85 1.34 -13.23
CA ASP A 47 8.68 0.59 -13.67
C ASP A 47 7.56 0.76 -12.63
N ASP A 48 6.62 1.66 -12.92
CA ASP A 48 5.52 1.98 -12.02
C ASP A 48 4.63 0.75 -11.74
N ASP A 49 4.44 -0.11 -12.73
CA ASP A 49 3.64 -1.33 -12.54
C ASP A 49 4.29 -2.28 -11.54
N GLU A 50 5.60 -2.45 -11.63
CA GLU A 50 6.33 -3.30 -10.69
C GLU A 50 6.28 -2.72 -9.28
N VAL A 51 6.52 -1.41 -9.15
CA VAL A 51 6.47 -0.71 -7.86
C VAL A 51 5.07 -0.80 -7.25
N SER A 52 4.04 -0.51 -8.03
CA SER A 52 2.64 -0.60 -7.61
C SER A 52 2.28 -2.00 -7.13
N ASN A 53 2.64 -3.04 -7.88
CA ASN A 53 2.34 -4.42 -7.53
C ASN A 53 3.04 -4.83 -6.23
N ALA A 54 4.30 -4.45 -6.06
CA ALA A 54 5.04 -4.73 -4.84
C ALA A 54 4.40 -4.04 -3.63
N LEU A 55 3.97 -2.79 -3.81
CA LEU A 55 3.30 -2.03 -2.75
C LEU A 55 1.96 -2.65 -2.38
N VAL A 56 1.15 -3.06 -3.37
CA VAL A 56 -0.13 -3.74 -3.13
C VAL A 56 0.07 -4.99 -2.29
N GLU A 57 1.08 -5.80 -2.60
CA GLU A 57 1.38 -6.99 -1.81
C GLU A 57 1.73 -6.64 -0.37
N CYS A 58 2.54 -5.61 -0.15
CA CYS A 58 2.91 -5.16 1.19
C CYS A 58 1.69 -4.69 1.99
N VAL A 59 0.82 -3.90 1.36
CA VAL A 59 -0.38 -3.38 2.02
C VAL A 59 -1.34 -4.53 2.34
N THR A 60 -1.52 -5.46 1.42
CA THR A 60 -2.37 -6.64 1.64
C THR A 60 -1.84 -7.48 2.81
N ASP A 61 -0.53 -7.70 2.88
CA ASP A 61 0.07 -8.45 3.99
C ASP A 61 -0.11 -7.74 5.33
N LEU A 62 -0.01 -6.41 5.34
CA LEU A 62 -0.15 -5.62 6.56
C LEU A 62 -1.59 -5.61 7.08
N THR A 63 -2.56 -5.45 6.20
CA THR A 63 -3.96 -5.23 6.56
C THR A 63 -4.81 -6.49 6.49
N GLY A 64 -4.41 -7.46 5.67
CA GLY A 64 -5.22 -8.65 5.39
C GLY A 64 -6.34 -8.42 4.39
N TRP A 65 -6.43 -7.25 3.78
CA TRP A 65 -7.47 -6.89 2.81
C TRP A 65 -6.89 -6.69 1.42
N CYS A 66 -7.66 -7.05 0.40
CA CYS A 66 -7.28 -6.81 -0.98
C CYS A 66 -7.37 -5.32 -1.32
N VAL A 67 -6.38 -4.81 -2.04
CA VAL A 67 -6.35 -3.41 -2.47
C VAL A 67 -6.99 -3.30 -3.85
N CYS A 68 -7.98 -2.39 -3.99
CA CYS A 68 -8.59 -2.07 -5.27
C CYS A 68 -7.80 -1.02 -6.02
N SER A 69 -7.40 0.04 -5.31
CA SER A 69 -6.58 1.10 -5.89
C SER A 69 -5.78 1.79 -4.79
N LEU A 70 -4.68 2.42 -5.17
CA LEU A 70 -3.89 3.22 -4.25
C LEU A 70 -3.11 4.28 -5.01
N ASP A 71 -2.79 5.37 -4.30
CA ASP A 71 -1.83 6.36 -4.72
C ASP A 71 -0.72 6.44 -3.69
N TYR A 72 0.49 6.71 -4.14
CA TYR A 72 1.66 6.73 -3.28
C TYR A 72 2.71 7.69 -3.83
N TYR A 73 3.68 8.01 -2.99
CA TYR A 73 4.87 8.72 -3.42
C TYR A 73 6.10 8.10 -2.76
N GLN A 74 7.24 8.26 -3.41
CA GLN A 74 8.49 7.79 -2.86
C GLN A 74 9.03 8.81 -1.85
N THR A 75 9.36 8.33 -0.66
CA THR A 75 10.05 9.15 0.33
C THR A 75 11.55 8.93 0.20
N PHE A 76 12.31 9.98 0.43
CA PHE A 76 13.77 9.89 0.42
C PHE A 76 14.26 10.00 1.86
N ASN A 77 15.01 8.99 2.29
CA ASN A 77 15.70 9.01 3.58
C ASN A 77 17.14 9.43 3.33
N PHE A 78 17.48 10.56 3.87
CA PHE A 78 18.86 11.04 3.86
C PHE A 78 19.52 10.83 5.21
#